data_ed1a72db38a4e120ea49c6b610327937
#
_entry.id   ed1a72db38a4e120ea49c6b610327937
#
_cell.length_a   1.000
_cell.length_b   1.000
_cell.length_c   1.000
_cell.angle_alpha   90.00
_cell.angle_beta   90.00
_cell.angle_gamma   90.00
#
_symmetry.space_group_name_H-M   'P 1'
#
loop_
_entity.id
_entity.type
_entity.pdbx_description
1 polymer ?
#
loop_
_entity_poly.entity_id
_entity_poly.type
_entity_poly.pdbx_seq_one_letter_code
_entity_poly.pdbx_strand_id
1 'polypeptide(L)'
;GIHGSPTAVMAFEGATGWLVGPENRGMASMFTMMNNARLAVGAQGVGLAEAAWQHAMHYAMDRKQGRTPRGPGAIIDHADVRRMLAEARAEIFAARAITLACGLAINLSHATNAPHWEARAALLTPIAKAHATDIGCEVTSLGVQVHGGMGFVEETGAAQFYRDVRITPIYEGTNGIQAMDLVGRKLSDGGESAFRLLQEIEDHAEHAHTTLPTLTGDVWEAAETLRETTEWMLAAEATDRAAGAVPYLRAFARVLGGHYHLRAAMADPSGPRARLARVFVDRILPEHETLCLRARA
;
A
#
# COMPACT_ATOMS: atom_id res chain seq x y z
N GLY A 1 11.94 -14.08 -11.72
CA GLY A 1 12.26 -13.45 -10.45
C GLY A 1 13.59 -12.72 -10.44
N ILE A 2 14.02 -12.27 -9.31
CA ILE A 2 15.22 -11.47 -9.08
C ILE A 2 16.52 -12.30 -9.14
N HIS A 3 16.93 -12.72 -10.32
CA HIS A 3 18.09 -13.61 -10.51
C HIS A 3 19.44 -12.96 -10.10
N GLY A 4 19.52 -11.64 -10.08
CA GLY A 4 20.71 -10.90 -9.65
C GLY A 4 20.91 -10.85 -8.12
N SER A 5 19.97 -11.35 -7.34
CA SER A 5 20.03 -11.37 -5.86
C SER A 5 20.11 -12.82 -5.38
N PRO A 6 21.32 -13.41 -5.27
CA PRO A 6 21.48 -14.81 -4.91
C PRO A 6 21.02 -15.07 -3.47
N THR A 7 20.25 -16.14 -3.28
CA THR A 7 19.87 -16.66 -1.98
C THR A 7 20.65 -17.95 -1.73
N ALA A 8 21.32 -18.03 -0.58
CA ALA A 8 22.22 -19.14 -0.27
C ALA A 8 22.09 -19.60 1.18
N VAL A 9 22.35 -20.89 1.40
CA VAL A 9 22.65 -21.42 2.73
C VAL A 9 24.13 -21.17 2.99
N MET A 10 24.43 -20.37 4.02
CA MET A 10 25.81 -20.03 4.39
C MET A 10 26.39 -21.09 5.34
N ALA A 11 27.61 -21.50 5.08
CA ALA A 11 28.40 -22.36 5.96
C ALA A 11 29.68 -21.60 6.41
N PHE A 12 29.97 -21.66 7.70
CA PHE A 12 31.15 -21.01 8.29
C PHE A 12 32.09 -22.11 8.83
N GLU A 13 33.17 -22.38 8.12
CA GLU A 13 34.16 -23.40 8.45
C GLU A 13 35.42 -22.72 9.01
N GLY A 14 35.47 -22.49 10.33
CA GLY A 14 36.59 -21.84 10.98
C GLY A 14 36.77 -20.35 10.63
N ALA A 15 35.73 -19.68 10.10
CA ALA A 15 35.81 -18.26 9.78
C ALA A 15 35.99 -17.41 11.03
N THR A 16 36.92 -16.47 10.98
CA THR A 16 37.12 -15.48 12.05
C THR A 16 36.01 -14.45 12.02
N GLY A 17 35.41 -14.15 13.18
CA GLY A 17 34.34 -13.16 13.33
C GLY A 17 34.44 -12.41 14.64
N TRP A 18 33.72 -11.31 14.73
CA TRP A 18 33.61 -10.49 15.94
C TRP A 18 32.14 -10.32 16.32
N LEU A 19 31.82 -10.44 17.60
CA LEU A 19 30.49 -10.20 18.10
C LEU A 19 30.13 -8.71 17.98
N VAL A 20 29.01 -8.42 17.32
CA VAL A 20 28.42 -7.08 17.23
C VAL A 20 27.15 -7.02 18.08
N GLY A 21 27.19 -6.17 19.11
CA GLY A 21 26.11 -6.05 20.07
C GLY A 21 26.25 -7.00 21.28
N PRO A 22 25.30 -7.00 22.21
CA PRO A 22 25.34 -7.85 23.42
C PRO A 22 25.15 -9.32 23.08
N GLU A 23 25.82 -10.17 23.87
CA GLU A 23 25.68 -11.62 23.77
C GLU A 23 24.23 -12.07 23.97
N ASN A 24 23.77 -13.06 23.16
CA ASN A 24 22.41 -13.60 23.18
C ASN A 24 21.29 -12.60 22.81
N ARG A 25 21.62 -11.43 22.20
CA ARG A 25 20.66 -10.41 21.80
C ARG A 25 20.54 -10.27 20.27
N GLY A 26 21.01 -11.27 19.50
CA GLY A 26 21.01 -11.23 18.03
C GLY A 26 19.64 -10.99 17.41
N MET A 27 18.57 -11.60 17.96
CA MET A 27 17.20 -11.37 17.50
C MET A 27 16.78 -9.89 17.65
N ALA A 28 17.08 -9.26 18.79
CA ALA A 28 16.75 -7.84 18.99
C ALA A 28 17.52 -6.93 18.00
N SER A 29 18.80 -7.23 17.77
CA SER A 29 19.63 -6.52 16.80
C SER A 29 19.12 -6.70 15.36
N MET A 30 18.67 -7.91 15.00
CA MET A 30 18.06 -8.20 13.70
C MET A 30 16.77 -7.38 13.49
N PHE A 31 15.92 -7.22 14.49
CA PHE A 31 14.69 -6.44 14.37
C PHE A 31 14.91 -4.95 14.10
N THR A 32 16.05 -4.39 14.52
CA THR A 32 16.43 -3.02 14.14
C THR A 32 16.59 -2.90 12.63
N MET A 33 17.24 -3.85 11.98
CA MET A 33 17.37 -3.91 10.51
C MET A 33 16.03 -4.24 9.84
N MET A 34 15.29 -5.21 10.37
CA MET A 34 14.03 -5.69 9.78
C MET A 34 12.96 -4.60 9.66
N ASN A 35 12.85 -3.69 10.63
CA ASN A 35 11.89 -2.60 10.55
C ASN A 35 12.21 -1.64 9.40
N ASN A 36 13.49 -1.33 9.19
CA ASN A 36 13.93 -0.54 8.03
C ASN A 36 13.72 -1.29 6.71
N ALA A 37 14.04 -2.60 6.68
CA ALA A 37 13.86 -3.45 5.51
C ALA A 37 12.38 -3.53 5.08
N ARG A 38 11.43 -3.59 6.01
CA ARG A 38 9.99 -3.59 5.71
C ARG A 38 9.56 -2.37 4.91
N LEU A 39 10.01 -1.17 5.33
CA LEU A 39 9.71 0.06 4.59
C LEU A 39 10.37 0.06 3.20
N ALA A 40 11.63 -0.41 3.11
CA ALA A 40 12.34 -0.53 1.83
C ALA A 40 11.63 -1.51 0.88
N VAL A 41 11.09 -2.62 1.38
CA VAL A 41 10.29 -3.57 0.58
C VAL A 41 8.96 -2.94 0.13
N GLY A 42 8.33 -2.12 0.95
CA GLY A 42 7.19 -1.29 0.52
C GLY A 42 7.57 -0.38 -0.66
N ALA A 43 8.72 0.29 -0.58
CA ALA A 43 9.23 1.12 -1.67
C ALA A 43 9.55 0.32 -2.94
N GLN A 44 10.02 -0.93 -2.83
CA GLN A 44 10.19 -1.83 -3.99
C GLN A 44 8.86 -2.12 -4.69
N GLY A 45 7.79 -2.41 -3.92
CA GLY A 45 6.44 -2.61 -4.45
C GLY A 45 5.95 -1.41 -5.23
N VAL A 46 6.10 -0.20 -4.67
CA VAL A 46 5.76 1.07 -5.34
C VAL A 46 6.59 1.27 -6.61
N GLY A 47 7.90 1.03 -6.54
CA GLY A 47 8.81 1.23 -7.68
C GLY A 47 8.49 0.33 -8.87
N LEU A 48 8.22 -0.95 -8.60
CA LEU A 48 7.84 -1.92 -9.63
C LEU A 48 6.45 -1.64 -10.20
N ALA A 49 5.49 -1.24 -9.37
CA ALA A 49 4.17 -0.80 -9.82
C ALA A 49 4.26 0.42 -10.77
N GLU A 50 5.03 1.43 -10.37
CA GLU A 50 5.23 2.64 -11.19
C GLU A 50 5.89 2.32 -12.52
N ALA A 51 6.97 1.50 -12.53
CA ALA A 51 7.68 1.12 -13.75
C ALA A 51 6.76 0.33 -14.70
N ALA A 52 6.00 -0.64 -14.18
CA ALA A 52 5.05 -1.41 -14.97
C ALA A 52 3.92 -0.54 -15.53
N TRP A 53 3.40 0.40 -14.73
CA TRP A 53 2.37 1.33 -15.18
C TRP A 53 2.87 2.25 -16.30
N GLN A 54 4.07 2.83 -16.16
CA GLN A 54 4.66 3.68 -17.21
C GLN A 54 4.87 2.89 -18.50
N HIS A 55 5.37 1.66 -18.40
CA HIS A 55 5.55 0.79 -19.56
C HIS A 55 4.22 0.48 -20.24
N ALA A 56 3.18 0.10 -19.47
CA ALA A 56 1.85 -0.16 -19.98
C ALA A 56 1.21 1.10 -20.61
N MET A 57 1.43 2.27 -20.02
CA MET A 57 0.92 3.54 -20.54
C MET A 57 1.52 3.87 -21.91
N HIS A 58 2.85 3.75 -22.07
CA HIS A 58 3.51 3.95 -23.36
C HIS A 58 3.01 2.97 -24.41
N TYR A 59 2.92 1.67 -24.06
CA TYR A 59 2.36 0.67 -24.98
C TYR A 59 0.91 1.00 -25.39
N ALA A 60 0.09 1.43 -24.44
CA ALA A 60 -1.31 1.76 -24.72
C ALA A 60 -1.49 2.98 -25.65
N MET A 61 -0.55 3.93 -25.61
CA MET A 61 -0.54 5.08 -26.52
C MET A 61 -0.12 4.72 -27.96
N ASP A 62 0.71 3.72 -28.13
CA ASP A 62 1.27 3.34 -29.44
C ASP A 62 0.47 2.20 -30.12
N ARG A 63 0.02 1.21 -29.35
CA ARG A 63 -0.65 0.02 -29.86
C ARG A 63 -2.02 0.35 -30.44
N LYS A 64 -2.23 0.01 -31.70
CA LYS A 64 -3.54 0.12 -32.37
C LYS A 64 -4.18 -1.25 -32.46
N GLN A 65 -5.39 -1.39 -31.92
CA GLN A 65 -6.16 -2.63 -31.95
C GLN A 65 -7.64 -2.36 -31.74
N GLY A 66 -8.46 -3.00 -32.58
CA GLY A 66 -9.90 -2.89 -32.49
C GLY A 66 -10.43 -1.53 -32.96
N ARG A 67 -11.75 -1.35 -32.80
CA ARG A 67 -12.46 -0.10 -33.16
C ARG A 67 -12.77 0.63 -31.83
N THR A 68 -12.20 1.80 -31.66
CA THR A 68 -12.45 2.64 -30.49
C THR A 68 -13.67 3.52 -30.68
N PRO A 69 -14.26 4.13 -29.64
CA PRO A 69 -15.34 5.11 -29.76
C PRO A 69 -14.99 6.33 -30.64
N ARG A 70 -13.68 6.61 -30.79
CA ARG A 70 -13.17 7.72 -31.63
C ARG A 70 -12.74 7.28 -33.02
N GLY A 71 -13.02 6.01 -33.40
CA GLY A 71 -12.58 5.42 -34.66
C GLY A 71 -11.30 4.57 -34.50
N PRO A 72 -10.59 4.28 -35.61
CA PRO A 72 -9.30 3.57 -35.53
C PRO A 72 -8.28 4.39 -34.72
N GLY A 73 -7.80 3.85 -33.65
CA GLY A 73 -6.90 4.57 -32.74
C GLY A 73 -6.06 3.65 -31.87
N ALA A 74 -5.30 4.25 -30.97
CA ALA A 74 -4.51 3.54 -29.97
C ALA A 74 -5.43 2.88 -28.92
N ILE A 75 -4.96 1.80 -28.29
CA ILE A 75 -5.80 1.06 -27.32
C ILE A 75 -6.15 1.91 -26.09
N ILE A 76 -5.42 2.97 -25.80
CA ILE A 76 -5.75 3.93 -24.74
C ILE A 76 -7.12 4.60 -24.95
N ASP A 77 -7.65 4.62 -26.17
CA ASP A 77 -8.97 5.15 -26.46
C ASP A 77 -10.12 4.20 -26.09
N HIS A 78 -9.84 2.94 -25.77
CA HIS A 78 -10.81 2.03 -25.18
C HIS A 78 -11.10 2.40 -23.72
N ALA A 79 -12.39 2.46 -23.37
CA ALA A 79 -12.82 2.90 -22.04
C ALA A 79 -12.24 2.01 -20.91
N ASP A 80 -12.18 0.70 -21.13
CA ASP A 80 -11.65 -0.23 -20.14
C ASP A 80 -10.13 -0.09 -19.95
N VAL A 81 -9.36 0.13 -21.01
CA VAL A 81 -7.92 0.40 -20.90
C VAL A 81 -7.67 1.69 -20.09
N ARG A 82 -8.45 2.74 -20.35
CA ARG A 82 -8.38 3.98 -19.56
C ARG A 82 -8.74 3.78 -18.11
N ARG A 83 -9.78 2.97 -17.82
CA ARG A 83 -10.16 2.61 -16.45
C ARG A 83 -8.99 1.92 -15.74
N MET A 84 -8.44 0.87 -16.35
CA MET A 84 -7.30 0.12 -15.81
C MET A 84 -6.12 1.02 -15.47
N LEU A 85 -5.71 1.88 -16.40
CA LEU A 85 -4.58 2.80 -16.21
C LEU A 85 -4.87 3.87 -15.16
N ALA A 86 -6.10 4.38 -15.07
CA ALA A 86 -6.48 5.39 -14.09
C ALA A 86 -6.53 4.80 -12.66
N GLU A 87 -7.14 3.62 -12.49
CA GLU A 87 -7.19 2.92 -11.21
C GLU A 87 -5.78 2.54 -10.73
N ALA A 88 -4.94 1.96 -11.60
CA ALA A 88 -3.55 1.67 -11.28
C ALA A 88 -2.77 2.92 -10.84
N ARG A 89 -2.97 4.06 -11.52
CA ARG A 89 -2.34 5.32 -11.13
C ARG A 89 -2.77 5.81 -9.76
N ALA A 90 -4.05 5.67 -9.44
CA ALA A 90 -4.61 6.04 -8.14
C ALA A 90 -4.06 5.12 -7.03
N GLU A 91 -4.01 3.82 -7.26
CA GLU A 91 -3.42 2.85 -6.32
C GLU A 91 -1.93 3.11 -6.06
N ILE A 92 -1.13 3.37 -7.10
CA ILE A 92 0.28 3.70 -6.95
C ILE A 92 0.46 4.97 -6.12
N PHE A 93 -0.39 5.98 -6.33
CA PHE A 93 -0.34 7.20 -5.54
C PHE A 93 -0.62 6.92 -4.06
N ALA A 94 -1.69 6.15 -3.74
CA ALA A 94 -2.03 5.78 -2.38
C ALA A 94 -0.90 5.00 -1.70
N ALA A 95 -0.38 3.95 -2.35
CA ALA A 95 0.72 3.14 -1.83
C ALA A 95 1.99 3.99 -1.58
N ARG A 96 2.33 4.89 -2.50
CA ARG A 96 3.46 5.82 -2.35
C ARG A 96 3.26 6.78 -1.19
N ALA A 97 2.06 7.37 -1.06
CA ALA A 97 1.76 8.32 0.00
C ALA A 97 1.85 7.67 1.39
N ILE A 98 1.29 6.47 1.55
CA ILE A 98 1.37 5.68 2.80
C ILE A 98 2.84 5.35 3.12
N THR A 99 3.63 4.90 2.14
CA THR A 99 5.06 4.57 2.32
C THR A 99 5.86 5.81 2.74
N LEU A 100 5.64 6.95 2.10
CA LEU A 100 6.30 8.22 2.45
C LEU A 100 5.87 8.74 3.83
N ALA A 101 4.59 8.63 4.17
CA ALA A 101 4.08 9.01 5.50
C ALA A 101 4.70 8.15 6.61
N CYS A 102 4.89 6.86 6.37
CA CYS A 102 5.61 5.98 7.29
C CYS A 102 7.08 6.43 7.45
N GLY A 103 7.79 6.68 6.33
CA GLY A 103 9.16 7.20 6.36
C GLY A 103 9.28 8.54 7.10
N LEU A 104 8.33 9.45 6.88
CA LEU A 104 8.28 10.73 7.59
C LEU A 104 8.08 10.53 9.09
N ALA A 105 7.17 9.63 9.51
CA ALA A 105 6.94 9.33 10.92
C ALA A 105 8.19 8.76 11.59
N ILE A 106 8.95 7.89 10.91
CA ILE A 106 10.23 7.36 11.40
C ILE A 106 11.24 8.50 11.57
N ASN A 107 11.39 9.36 10.58
CA ASN A 107 12.32 10.49 10.66
C ASN A 107 11.97 11.46 11.79
N LEU A 108 10.68 11.78 11.96
CA LEU A 108 10.21 12.66 13.04
C LEU A 108 10.37 12.01 14.41
N SER A 109 10.16 10.71 14.54
CA SER A 109 10.44 9.97 15.78
C SER A 109 11.90 10.13 16.19
N HIS A 110 12.85 9.93 15.27
CA HIS A 110 14.28 10.08 15.55
C HIS A 110 14.68 11.54 15.81
N ALA A 111 14.11 12.49 15.10
CA ALA A 111 14.48 13.90 15.22
C ALA A 111 13.94 14.56 16.48
N THR A 112 12.77 14.14 16.96
CA THR A 112 12.05 14.79 18.06
C THR A 112 12.04 13.97 19.34
N ASN A 113 12.33 12.66 19.27
CA ASN A 113 12.12 11.68 20.33
C ASN A 113 10.70 11.70 20.93
N ALA A 114 9.70 12.15 20.14
CA ALA A 114 8.32 12.26 20.60
C ALA A 114 7.59 10.91 20.45
N PRO A 115 7.03 10.34 21.54
CA PRO A 115 6.43 9.00 21.54
C PRO A 115 5.31 8.81 20.53
N HIS A 116 4.54 9.85 20.22
CA HIS A 116 3.46 9.76 19.25
C HIS A 116 3.95 9.52 17.79
N TRP A 117 5.15 10.00 17.43
CA TRP A 117 5.73 9.69 16.13
C TRP A 117 6.27 8.27 16.06
N GLU A 118 6.84 7.76 17.14
CA GLU A 118 7.26 6.36 17.26
C GLU A 118 6.04 5.43 17.11
N ALA A 119 4.95 5.71 17.83
CA ALA A 119 3.72 4.96 17.77
C ALA A 119 3.08 5.00 16.36
N ARG A 120 3.08 6.18 15.70
CA ARG A 120 2.61 6.32 14.31
C ARG A 120 3.47 5.53 13.33
N ALA A 121 4.80 5.59 13.44
CA ALA A 121 5.71 4.82 12.60
C ALA A 121 5.49 3.32 12.78
N ALA A 122 5.32 2.88 14.02
CA ALA A 122 5.05 1.49 14.35
C ALA A 122 3.72 0.99 13.74
N LEU A 123 2.65 1.80 13.80
CA LEU A 123 1.34 1.49 13.19
C LEU A 123 1.43 1.43 11.67
N LEU A 124 2.08 2.41 11.03
CA LEU A 124 2.13 2.53 9.57
C LEU A 124 3.04 1.50 8.90
N THR A 125 4.09 1.01 9.57
CA THR A 125 5.08 0.10 8.98
C THR A 125 4.46 -1.17 8.37
N PRO A 126 3.66 -1.97 9.09
CA PRO A 126 3.02 -3.15 8.53
C PRO A 126 2.03 -2.81 7.41
N ILE A 127 1.30 -1.70 7.53
CA ILE A 127 0.34 -1.26 6.51
C ILE A 127 1.08 -0.86 5.22
N ALA A 128 2.13 -0.04 5.34
CA ALA A 128 2.93 0.42 4.21
C ALA A 128 3.56 -0.76 3.45
N LYS A 129 4.20 -1.70 4.18
CA LYS A 129 4.82 -2.88 3.56
C LYS A 129 3.80 -3.75 2.84
N ALA A 130 2.72 -4.13 3.52
CA ALA A 130 1.74 -5.05 2.95
C ALA A 130 0.98 -4.43 1.78
N HIS A 131 0.43 -3.24 1.97
CA HIS A 131 -0.34 -2.57 0.91
C HIS A 131 0.51 -2.28 -0.33
N ALA A 132 1.69 -1.69 -0.17
CA ALA A 132 2.53 -1.34 -1.33
C ALA A 132 2.97 -2.56 -2.13
N THR A 133 3.21 -3.69 -1.48
CA THR A 133 3.60 -4.94 -2.18
C THR A 133 2.42 -5.66 -2.81
N ASP A 134 1.21 -5.61 -2.21
CA ASP A 134 -0.01 -6.13 -2.83
C ASP A 134 -0.35 -5.31 -4.09
N ILE A 135 -0.35 -3.97 -3.99
CA ILE A 135 -0.55 -3.09 -5.13
C ILE A 135 0.53 -3.30 -6.20
N GLY A 136 1.78 -3.54 -5.78
CA GLY A 136 2.85 -3.93 -6.70
C GLY A 136 2.46 -5.13 -7.57
N CYS A 137 1.95 -6.20 -6.96
CA CYS A 137 1.50 -7.40 -7.67
C CYS A 137 0.28 -7.12 -8.56
N GLU A 138 -0.71 -6.39 -8.07
CA GLU A 138 -1.93 -6.07 -8.81
C GLU A 138 -1.63 -5.21 -10.04
N VAL A 139 -0.85 -4.14 -9.90
CA VAL A 139 -0.51 -3.23 -11.00
C VAL A 139 0.41 -3.88 -12.04
N THR A 140 1.39 -4.67 -11.62
CA THR A 140 2.26 -5.38 -12.58
C THR A 140 1.50 -6.44 -13.38
N SER A 141 0.56 -7.15 -12.73
CA SER A 141 -0.37 -8.06 -13.42
C SER A 141 -1.26 -7.32 -14.43
N LEU A 142 -1.77 -6.15 -14.03
CA LEU A 142 -2.54 -5.28 -14.91
C LEU A 142 -1.69 -4.78 -16.10
N GLY A 143 -0.42 -4.47 -15.88
CA GLY A 143 0.53 -4.11 -16.93
C GLY A 143 0.64 -5.19 -18.00
N VAL A 144 0.74 -6.46 -17.60
CA VAL A 144 0.69 -7.62 -18.52
C VAL A 144 -0.64 -7.65 -19.28
N GLN A 145 -1.76 -7.42 -18.59
CA GLN A 145 -3.09 -7.42 -19.20
C GLN A 145 -3.25 -6.33 -20.26
N VAL A 146 -2.75 -5.11 -20.02
CA VAL A 146 -2.79 -4.00 -20.98
C VAL A 146 -1.99 -4.33 -22.25
N HIS A 147 -0.88 -5.04 -22.11
CA HIS A 147 -0.09 -5.49 -23.27
C HIS A 147 -0.75 -6.66 -24.05
N GLY A 148 -1.73 -7.35 -23.45
CA GLY A 148 -2.35 -8.54 -24.04
C GLY A 148 -1.33 -9.66 -24.26
N GLY A 149 -1.40 -10.36 -25.39
CA GLY A 149 -0.45 -11.45 -25.71
C GLY A 149 1.03 -11.00 -25.67
N MET A 150 1.31 -9.76 -26.02
CA MET A 150 2.67 -9.20 -25.93
C MET A 150 3.15 -9.01 -24.49
N GLY A 151 2.24 -8.89 -23.52
CA GLY A 151 2.61 -8.84 -22.10
C GLY A 151 3.01 -10.20 -21.52
N PHE A 152 2.57 -11.29 -22.14
CA PHE A 152 2.86 -12.64 -21.70
C PHE A 152 4.27 -13.12 -22.13
N VAL A 153 4.76 -12.67 -23.29
CA VAL A 153 6.06 -13.05 -23.82
C VAL A 153 7.21 -12.24 -23.19
N GLU A 154 8.42 -12.77 -23.21
CA GLU A 154 9.61 -12.18 -22.57
C GLU A 154 10.06 -10.86 -23.25
N GLU A 155 9.90 -10.76 -24.56
CA GLU A 155 10.51 -9.75 -25.43
C GLU A 155 10.08 -8.31 -25.07
N THR A 156 8.88 -8.13 -24.54
CA THR A 156 8.38 -6.80 -24.14
C THR A 156 8.86 -6.36 -22.76
N GLY A 157 9.31 -7.29 -21.91
CA GLY A 157 9.70 -7.04 -20.53
C GLY A 157 8.55 -6.85 -19.55
N ALA A 158 7.29 -6.78 -20.00
CA ALA A 158 6.13 -6.58 -19.10
C ALA A 158 5.99 -7.70 -18.07
N ALA A 159 6.18 -8.96 -18.47
CA ALA A 159 6.11 -10.13 -17.59
C ALA A 159 7.22 -10.14 -16.53
N GLN A 160 8.36 -9.51 -16.77
CA GLN A 160 9.45 -9.42 -15.81
C GLN A 160 9.05 -8.61 -14.57
N PHE A 161 8.38 -7.48 -14.71
CA PHE A 161 7.90 -6.70 -13.57
C PHE A 161 7.02 -7.54 -12.64
N TYR A 162 6.13 -8.36 -13.22
CA TYR A 162 5.25 -9.24 -12.45
C TYR A 162 6.03 -10.36 -11.73
N ARG A 163 7.01 -10.96 -12.38
CA ARG A 163 7.86 -11.98 -11.74
C ARG A 163 8.71 -11.40 -10.61
N ASP A 164 9.27 -10.22 -10.82
CA ASP A 164 10.18 -9.60 -9.85
C ASP A 164 9.43 -9.08 -8.61
N VAL A 165 8.23 -8.51 -8.78
CA VAL A 165 7.46 -8.02 -7.64
C VAL A 165 6.94 -9.14 -6.75
N ARG A 166 6.73 -10.35 -7.28
CA ARG A 166 6.03 -11.43 -6.56
C ARG A 166 6.71 -11.87 -5.27
N ILE A 167 8.00 -11.64 -5.12
CA ILE A 167 8.71 -11.93 -3.86
C ILE A 167 8.39 -10.91 -2.76
N THR A 168 8.02 -9.68 -3.10
CA THR A 168 7.88 -8.58 -2.13
C THR A 168 6.79 -8.80 -1.07
N PRO A 169 5.61 -9.42 -1.34
CA PRO A 169 4.66 -9.78 -0.28
C PRO A 169 5.08 -11.00 0.56
N ILE A 170 6.21 -11.66 0.23
CA ILE A 170 6.65 -12.91 0.88
C ILE A 170 7.77 -12.65 1.87
N TYR A 171 8.89 -12.05 1.43
CA TYR A 171 10.06 -11.86 2.28
C TYR A 171 9.94 -10.67 3.24
N GLU A 172 10.86 -10.54 4.18
CA GLU A 172 10.85 -9.56 5.28
C GLU A 172 9.57 -9.64 6.15
N GLY A 173 9.04 -10.85 6.29
CA GLY A 173 7.75 -11.17 6.87
C GLY A 173 6.63 -11.04 5.84
N THR A 174 5.90 -12.14 5.63
CA THR A 174 4.77 -12.17 4.70
C THR A 174 3.73 -11.11 5.04
N ASN A 175 2.89 -10.74 4.08
CA ASN A 175 1.82 -9.75 4.33
C ASN A 175 0.83 -10.24 5.40
N GLY A 176 0.62 -11.56 5.53
CA GLY A 176 -0.11 -12.13 6.67
C GLY A 176 0.57 -11.86 8.02
N ILE A 177 1.90 -11.96 8.10
CA ILE A 177 2.66 -11.60 9.31
C ILE A 177 2.58 -10.09 9.59
N GLN A 178 2.56 -9.24 8.58
CA GLN A 178 2.33 -7.80 8.77
C GLN A 178 0.94 -7.54 9.36
N ALA A 179 -0.09 -8.22 8.85
CA ALA A 179 -1.45 -8.11 9.36
C ALA A 179 -1.56 -8.60 10.82
N MET A 180 -0.92 -9.72 11.15
CA MET A 180 -0.84 -10.22 12.53
C MET A 180 -0.06 -9.27 13.45
N ASP A 181 1.00 -8.64 12.96
CA ASP A 181 1.73 -7.61 13.70
C ASP A 181 0.84 -6.39 13.99
N LEU A 182 0.06 -5.97 13.01
CA LEU A 182 -0.89 -4.86 13.18
C LEU A 182 -1.89 -5.13 14.30
N VAL A 183 -2.65 -6.22 14.21
CA VAL A 183 -3.74 -6.48 15.16
C VAL A 183 -3.27 -7.01 16.52
N GLY A 184 -2.11 -7.69 16.57
CA GLY A 184 -1.59 -8.31 17.80
C GLY A 184 -0.70 -7.39 18.62
N ARG A 185 0.10 -6.53 17.97
CA ARG A 185 1.09 -5.68 18.64
C ARG A 185 0.84 -4.19 18.49
N LYS A 186 0.36 -3.73 17.32
CA LYS A 186 0.19 -2.29 17.06
C LYS A 186 -1.12 -1.73 17.62
N LEU A 187 -2.08 -2.60 17.91
CA LEU A 187 -3.29 -2.25 18.64
C LEU A 187 -3.21 -2.56 20.14
N SER A 188 -2.06 -3.03 20.66
CA SER A 188 -1.91 -3.39 22.08
C SER A 188 -1.91 -2.20 23.05
N ASP A 189 -1.82 -0.97 22.51
CA ASP A 189 -2.02 0.28 23.25
C ASP A 189 -3.52 0.63 23.47
N GLY A 190 -4.42 -0.32 23.25
CA GLY A 190 -5.86 -0.06 23.26
C GLY A 190 -6.34 0.62 21.96
N GLY A 191 -5.53 0.58 20.89
CA GLY A 191 -5.84 1.21 19.61
C GLY A 191 -5.60 2.72 19.58
N GLU A 192 -4.97 3.31 20.60
CA GLU A 192 -4.79 4.78 20.71
C GLU A 192 -4.17 5.37 19.45
N SER A 193 -3.11 4.74 18.92
CA SER A 193 -2.44 5.23 17.71
C SER A 193 -3.33 5.16 16.48
N ALA A 194 -4.17 4.12 16.36
CA ALA A 194 -5.12 3.96 15.27
C ALA A 194 -6.24 5.01 15.37
N PHE A 195 -6.86 5.15 16.54
CA PHE A 195 -7.93 6.13 16.76
C PHE A 195 -7.47 7.58 16.55
N ARG A 196 -6.26 7.92 16.97
CA ARG A 196 -5.68 9.25 16.71
C ARG A 196 -5.52 9.51 15.22
N LEU A 197 -5.10 8.51 14.45
CA LEU A 197 -4.96 8.64 13.00
C LEU A 197 -6.33 8.73 12.31
N LEU A 198 -7.34 7.97 12.76
CA LEU A 198 -8.70 8.06 12.27
C LEU A 198 -9.32 9.43 12.54
N GLN A 199 -9.13 9.97 13.74
CA GLN A 199 -9.57 11.33 14.06
C GLN A 199 -8.93 12.38 13.15
N GLU A 200 -7.63 12.26 12.85
CA GLU A 200 -6.95 13.15 11.89
C GLU A 200 -7.58 13.05 10.49
N ILE A 201 -8.02 11.88 10.07
CA ILE A 201 -8.68 11.68 8.77
C ILE A 201 -10.04 12.37 8.74
N GLU A 202 -10.84 12.19 9.79
CA GLU A 202 -12.17 12.80 9.95
C GLU A 202 -12.06 14.33 9.98
N ASP A 203 -11.16 14.88 10.81
CA ASP A 203 -10.92 16.34 10.92
C ASP A 203 -10.50 16.95 9.56
N HIS A 204 -9.66 16.22 8.80
CA HIS A 204 -9.27 16.68 7.46
C HIS A 204 -10.43 16.61 6.46
N ALA A 205 -11.28 15.60 6.54
CA ALA A 205 -12.46 15.48 5.68
C ALA A 205 -13.44 16.62 5.96
N GLU A 206 -13.71 16.92 7.23
CA GLU A 206 -14.55 18.05 7.63
C GLU A 206 -13.96 19.39 7.14
N HIS A 207 -12.67 19.63 7.35
CA HIS A 207 -12.00 20.84 6.87
C HIS A 207 -12.06 21.00 5.35
N ALA A 208 -11.94 19.90 4.61
CA ALA A 208 -11.96 19.89 3.15
C ALA A 208 -13.38 20.04 2.55
N HIS A 209 -14.45 19.91 3.36
CA HIS A 209 -15.83 19.85 2.88
C HIS A 209 -16.25 21.08 2.06
N THR A 210 -15.84 22.26 2.48
CA THR A 210 -16.16 23.49 1.75
C THR A 210 -15.54 23.55 0.35
N THR A 211 -14.35 22.94 0.17
CA THR A 211 -13.60 22.98 -1.09
C THR A 211 -13.90 21.79 -2.00
N LEU A 212 -14.10 20.60 -1.42
CA LEU A 212 -14.25 19.33 -2.13
C LEU A 212 -15.47 18.52 -1.61
N PRO A 213 -16.69 19.09 -1.59
CA PRO A 213 -17.85 18.48 -0.96
C PRO A 213 -18.21 17.08 -1.50
N THR A 214 -17.83 16.77 -2.73
CA THR A 214 -18.13 15.48 -3.38
C THR A 214 -17.15 14.36 -3.07
N LEU A 215 -16.08 14.62 -2.32
CA LEU A 215 -15.06 13.62 -1.96
C LEU A 215 -14.99 13.38 -0.45
N THR A 216 -15.43 14.34 0.33
CA THR A 216 -15.20 14.35 1.78
C THR A 216 -16.13 13.42 2.54
N GLY A 217 -17.40 13.30 2.11
CA GLY A 217 -18.38 12.41 2.75
C GLY A 217 -17.90 10.97 2.76
N ASP A 218 -17.54 10.45 1.59
CA ASP A 218 -17.09 9.06 1.44
C ASP A 218 -15.81 8.76 2.23
N VAL A 219 -14.87 9.74 2.33
CA VAL A 219 -13.63 9.56 3.11
C VAL A 219 -13.93 9.59 4.61
N TRP A 220 -14.85 10.45 5.06
CA TRP A 220 -15.27 10.52 6.44
C TRP A 220 -16.00 9.23 6.88
N GLU A 221 -16.99 8.78 6.10
CA GLU A 221 -17.74 7.55 6.35
C GLU A 221 -16.83 6.32 6.37
N ALA A 222 -15.82 6.28 5.47
CA ALA A 222 -14.85 5.21 5.45
C ALA A 222 -13.99 5.18 6.73
N ALA A 223 -13.62 6.35 7.27
CA ALA A 223 -12.88 6.45 8.53
C ALA A 223 -13.74 5.96 9.71
N GLU A 224 -15.02 6.33 9.76
CA GLU A 224 -15.95 5.91 10.80
C GLU A 224 -16.20 4.38 10.76
N THR A 225 -16.44 3.82 9.57
CA THR A 225 -16.58 2.36 9.38
C THR A 225 -15.34 1.59 9.85
N LEU A 226 -14.15 2.16 9.59
CA LEU A 226 -12.90 1.58 10.06
C LEU A 226 -12.71 1.74 11.58
N ARG A 227 -13.19 2.83 12.17
CA ARG A 227 -13.22 3.05 13.62
C ARG A 227 -14.02 1.96 14.32
N GLU A 228 -15.27 1.72 13.90
CA GLU A 228 -16.10 0.63 14.41
C GLU A 228 -15.42 -0.74 14.28
N THR A 229 -14.75 -0.96 13.13
CA THR A 229 -14.02 -2.22 12.89
C THR A 229 -12.80 -2.34 13.81
N THR A 230 -12.13 -1.23 14.12
CA THR A 230 -11.01 -1.21 15.08
C THR A 230 -11.48 -1.53 16.49
N GLU A 231 -12.63 -0.99 16.93
CA GLU A 231 -13.26 -1.30 18.21
C GLU A 231 -13.61 -2.80 18.30
N TRP A 232 -14.18 -3.36 17.24
CA TRP A 232 -14.45 -4.79 17.17
C TRP A 232 -13.15 -5.61 17.28
N MET A 233 -12.09 -5.23 16.54
CA MET A 233 -10.79 -5.90 16.61
C MET A 233 -10.19 -5.93 18.02
N LEU A 234 -10.39 -4.88 18.79
CA LEU A 234 -9.91 -4.79 20.16
C LEU A 234 -10.71 -5.71 21.11
N ALA A 235 -12.01 -5.86 20.87
CA ALA A 235 -12.92 -6.68 21.69
C ALA A 235 -12.91 -8.16 21.31
N ALA A 236 -12.54 -8.50 20.07
CA ALA A 236 -12.61 -9.85 19.53
C ALA A 236 -11.64 -10.82 20.21
N GLU A 237 -12.05 -12.09 20.29
CA GLU A 237 -11.18 -13.17 20.71
C GLU A 237 -9.96 -13.32 19.79
N ALA A 238 -8.86 -13.85 20.33
CA ALA A 238 -7.57 -13.89 19.63
C ALA A 238 -7.65 -14.60 18.25
N THR A 239 -8.45 -15.66 18.14
CA THR A 239 -8.63 -16.42 16.90
C THR A 239 -9.38 -15.62 15.85
N ASP A 240 -10.47 -14.96 16.23
CA ASP A 240 -11.31 -14.17 15.35
C ASP A 240 -10.56 -12.92 14.88
N ARG A 241 -9.84 -12.26 15.81
CA ARG A 241 -8.94 -11.15 15.50
C ARG A 241 -7.86 -11.56 14.48
N ALA A 242 -7.30 -12.75 14.63
CA ALA A 242 -6.29 -13.27 13.71
C ALA A 242 -6.88 -13.57 12.32
N ALA A 243 -8.09 -14.14 12.25
CA ALA A 243 -8.79 -14.41 11.00
C ALA A 243 -9.14 -13.11 10.25
N GLY A 244 -9.55 -12.07 10.97
CA GLY A 244 -9.87 -10.75 10.44
C GLY A 244 -8.67 -9.85 10.11
N ALA A 245 -7.44 -10.25 10.46
CA ALA A 245 -6.27 -9.37 10.40
C ALA A 245 -5.94 -8.85 9.00
N VAL A 246 -5.95 -9.71 7.98
CA VAL A 246 -5.61 -9.32 6.59
C VAL A 246 -6.66 -8.38 5.99
N PRO A 247 -7.98 -8.69 6.02
CA PRO A 247 -8.98 -7.74 5.55
C PRO A 247 -8.96 -6.42 6.33
N TYR A 248 -8.70 -6.43 7.66
CA TYR A 248 -8.57 -5.21 8.45
C TYR A 248 -7.40 -4.34 7.98
N LEU A 249 -6.20 -4.91 7.77
CA LEU A 249 -5.05 -4.18 7.25
C LEU A 249 -5.36 -3.55 5.88
N ARG A 250 -6.00 -4.31 5.00
CA ARG A 250 -6.38 -3.81 3.66
C ARG A 250 -7.42 -2.69 3.77
N ALA A 251 -8.42 -2.81 4.64
CA ALA A 251 -9.39 -1.74 4.89
C ALA A 251 -8.69 -0.47 5.38
N PHE A 252 -7.77 -0.60 6.33
CA PHE A 252 -6.99 0.53 6.84
C PHE A 252 -6.21 1.23 5.72
N ALA A 253 -5.59 0.47 4.83
CA ALA A 253 -4.86 1.01 3.70
C ALA A 253 -5.78 1.73 2.68
N ARG A 254 -7.01 1.24 2.45
CA ARG A 254 -8.02 1.91 1.61
C ARG A 254 -8.40 3.27 2.18
N VAL A 255 -8.69 3.33 3.48
CA VAL A 255 -9.04 4.58 4.17
C VAL A 255 -7.89 5.58 4.15
N LEU A 256 -6.66 5.14 4.45
CA LEU A 256 -5.47 5.98 4.31
C LEU A 256 -5.26 6.47 2.88
N GLY A 257 -5.50 5.62 1.88
CA GLY A 257 -5.44 6.00 0.46
C GLY A 257 -6.40 7.14 0.16
N GLY A 258 -7.67 7.04 0.59
CA GLY A 258 -8.68 8.10 0.48
C GLY A 258 -8.22 9.41 1.13
N HIS A 259 -7.72 9.33 2.34
CA HIS A 259 -7.18 10.47 3.08
C HIS A 259 -6.06 11.19 2.32
N TYR A 260 -5.04 10.47 1.83
CA TYR A 260 -3.93 11.11 1.13
C TYR A 260 -4.34 11.65 -0.25
N HIS A 261 -5.29 11.02 -0.91
CA HIS A 261 -5.89 11.56 -2.13
C HIS A 261 -6.64 12.86 -1.86
N LEU A 262 -7.42 12.91 -0.79
CA LEU A 262 -8.13 14.13 -0.37
C LEU A 262 -7.14 15.26 -0.06
N ARG A 263 -6.08 14.99 0.70
CA ARG A 263 -5.02 15.97 0.99
C ARG A 263 -4.35 16.50 -0.28
N ALA A 264 -4.04 15.63 -1.22
CA ALA A 264 -3.44 16.04 -2.49
C ALA A 264 -4.41 16.84 -3.36
N ALA A 265 -5.70 16.51 -3.33
CA ALA A 265 -6.75 17.26 -4.01
C ALA A 265 -6.95 18.65 -3.41
N MET A 266 -6.85 18.79 -2.09
CA MET A 266 -6.92 20.09 -1.41
C MET A 266 -5.80 21.06 -1.84
N ALA A 267 -4.61 20.52 -2.15
CA ALA A 267 -3.50 21.34 -2.65
C ALA A 267 -3.69 21.80 -4.11
N ASP A 268 -4.56 21.13 -4.90
CA ASP A 268 -4.85 21.42 -6.30
C ASP A 268 -6.32 21.03 -6.64
N PRO A 269 -7.32 21.79 -6.13
CA PRO A 269 -8.73 21.38 -6.18
C PRO A 269 -9.33 21.28 -7.59
N SER A 270 -8.80 21.98 -8.56
CA SER A 270 -9.24 21.96 -9.96
C SER A 270 -8.33 21.15 -10.89
N GLY A 271 -7.20 20.69 -10.38
CA GLY A 271 -6.14 20.11 -11.16
C GLY A 271 -6.19 18.57 -11.28
N PRO A 272 -5.11 17.99 -11.79
CA PRO A 272 -5.04 16.55 -12.00
C PRO A 272 -5.11 15.74 -10.71
N ARG A 273 -4.70 16.30 -9.55
CA ARG A 273 -4.78 15.63 -8.25
C ARG A 273 -6.22 15.40 -7.80
N ALA A 274 -7.09 16.40 -7.97
CA ALA A 274 -8.51 16.25 -7.64
C ALA A 274 -9.21 15.24 -8.56
N ARG A 275 -8.86 15.21 -9.86
CA ARG A 275 -9.39 14.18 -10.77
C ARG A 275 -8.95 12.76 -10.40
N LEU A 276 -7.69 12.59 -9.98
CA LEU A 276 -7.18 11.30 -9.53
C LEU A 276 -7.82 10.87 -8.20
N ALA A 277 -8.01 11.81 -7.28
CA ALA A 277 -8.73 11.58 -6.01
C ALA A 277 -10.15 11.07 -6.26
N ARG A 278 -10.87 11.65 -7.22
CA ARG A 278 -12.20 11.18 -7.63
C ARG A 278 -12.16 9.73 -8.10
N VAL A 279 -11.18 9.34 -8.94
CA VAL A 279 -11.03 7.95 -9.37
C VAL A 279 -10.87 7.01 -8.16
N PHE A 280 -10.05 7.41 -7.19
CA PHE A 280 -9.84 6.60 -5.99
C PHE A 280 -11.10 6.50 -5.13
N VAL A 281 -11.71 7.63 -4.83
CA VAL A 281 -12.90 7.69 -3.95
C VAL A 281 -14.10 6.99 -4.56
N ASP A 282 -14.38 7.21 -5.85
CA ASP A 282 -15.56 6.64 -6.50
C ASP A 282 -15.41 5.14 -6.81
N ARG A 283 -14.19 4.61 -7.00
CA ARG A 283 -13.97 3.29 -7.57
C ARG A 283 -13.17 2.32 -6.72
N ILE A 284 -12.35 2.81 -5.81
CA ILE A 284 -11.41 2.00 -5.03
C ILE A 284 -11.76 2.03 -3.55
N LEU A 285 -12.01 3.21 -3.00
CA LEU A 285 -12.36 3.38 -1.60
C LEU A 285 -13.56 2.52 -1.14
N PRO A 286 -14.64 2.32 -1.94
CA PRO A 286 -15.78 1.51 -1.51
C PRO A 286 -15.44 0.05 -1.15
N GLU A 287 -14.29 -0.47 -1.58
CA GLU A 287 -13.83 -1.80 -1.15
C GLU A 287 -13.68 -1.90 0.38
N HIS A 288 -13.46 -0.78 1.07
CA HIS A 288 -13.30 -0.75 2.52
C HIS A 288 -14.48 -1.36 3.27
N GLU A 289 -15.72 -1.16 2.81
CA GLU A 289 -16.93 -1.71 3.42
C GLU A 289 -16.89 -3.24 3.46
N THR A 290 -16.64 -3.85 2.30
CA THR A 290 -16.53 -5.31 2.18
C THR A 290 -15.35 -5.86 3.00
N LEU A 291 -14.23 -5.14 3.03
CA LEU A 291 -13.08 -5.53 3.83
C LEU A 291 -13.36 -5.44 5.34
N CYS A 292 -14.07 -4.40 5.80
CA CYS A 292 -14.50 -4.26 7.19
C CYS A 292 -15.50 -5.35 7.58
N LEU A 293 -16.46 -5.70 6.71
CA LEU A 293 -17.37 -6.82 6.93
C LEU A 293 -16.63 -8.15 7.06
N ARG A 294 -15.67 -8.41 6.16
CA ARG A 294 -14.84 -9.63 6.20
C ARG A 294 -13.89 -9.68 7.40
N ALA A 295 -13.49 -8.53 7.92
CA ALA A 295 -12.67 -8.47 9.11
C ALA A 295 -13.44 -8.85 10.37
N ARG A 296 -14.76 -8.63 10.38
CA ARG A 296 -15.66 -8.91 11.51
C ARG A 296 -16.42 -10.24 11.39
N ALA A 297 -16.29 -10.97 10.28
CA ALA A 297 -16.91 -12.26 10.03
C ALA A 297 -16.14 -13.42 10.68
#